data_471d01e7198e59b684d95f973c4c1021
#
_entry.id   471d01e7198e59b684d95f973c4c1021
#
_cell.length_a   1.000
_cell.length_b   1.000
_cell.length_c   1.000
_cell.angle_alpha   90.00
_cell.angle_beta   90.00
_cell.angle_gamma   90.00
#
_symmetry.space_group_name_H-M   'P 1'
#
loop_
_entity.id
_entity.type
_entity.pdbx_description
1 polymer ?
#
loop_
_entity_poly.entity_id
_entity_poly.type
_entity_poly.pdbx_seq_one_letter_code
_entity_poly.pdbx_strand_id
1 'polypeptide(L)'
;MIHKRILVFLIAFLPVIISACSDDDDDDLIGKWYRVSDMDGLARNYASSFTIGNKGYLICGNDGKNRLSDCWEYDMERDTWTQKADFPGTARNSAVAMAVDEKGYLGTGYDGTNYLNDFWEFNPTTNTWAQKADFPGSGRYGAVAFGVNGKAYIGCGYDGNYLKDFYAFNPVANS
;
A
#
# COMPACT_ATOMS: atom_id res chain seq x y z
N MET A 1 62.19 -9.17 71.28
CA MET A 1 60.80 -8.96 70.90
C MET A 1 60.77 -8.12 69.61
N ILE A 2 60.53 -8.77 68.50
CA ILE A 2 60.59 -8.11 67.19
C ILE A 2 59.17 -7.88 66.76
N HIS A 3 58.77 -6.59 66.65
CA HIS A 3 57.46 -6.19 66.16
C HIS A 3 57.49 -6.18 64.65
N LYS A 4 56.75 -7.11 64.01
CA LYS A 4 56.46 -7.08 62.58
C LYS A 4 55.37 -6.03 62.28
N ARG A 5 55.70 -4.97 61.55
CA ARG A 5 54.74 -4.03 61.01
C ARG A 5 54.18 -4.61 59.70
N ILE A 6 52.90 -4.92 59.75
CA ILE A 6 52.16 -5.31 58.52
C ILE A 6 51.77 -4.03 57.76
N LEU A 7 52.32 -3.88 56.55
CA LEU A 7 51.98 -2.78 55.65
C LEU A 7 50.75 -3.23 54.82
N VAL A 8 49.60 -2.62 55.12
CA VAL A 8 48.35 -2.86 54.30
C VAL A 8 48.37 -1.92 53.11
N PHE A 9 48.55 -2.48 51.91
CA PHE A 9 48.36 -1.74 50.67
C PHE A 9 46.88 -1.61 50.41
N LEU A 10 46.33 -0.38 50.50
CA LEU A 10 44.99 -0.04 50.07
C LEU A 10 45.03 0.18 48.54
N ILE A 11 44.54 -0.80 47.79
CA ILE A 11 44.36 -0.64 46.35
C ILE A 11 43.08 0.15 46.15
N ALA A 12 43.19 1.43 45.81
CA ALA A 12 42.07 2.26 45.41
C ALA A 12 41.57 1.81 44.05
N PHE A 13 40.40 1.19 44.01
CA PHE A 13 39.70 0.87 42.78
C PHE A 13 39.07 2.16 42.25
N LEU A 14 39.66 2.74 41.17
CA LEU A 14 39.07 3.86 40.45
C LEU A 14 38.02 3.30 39.52
N PRO A 15 36.72 3.64 39.64
CA PRO A 15 35.75 3.23 38.65
C PRO A 15 36.02 4.00 37.36
N VAL A 16 36.39 3.30 36.30
CA VAL A 16 36.39 3.83 34.94
C VAL A 16 34.96 3.98 34.53
N ILE A 17 34.45 5.19 34.59
CA ILE A 17 33.16 5.53 33.96
C ILE A 17 33.40 5.53 32.46
N ILE A 18 33.01 4.42 31.79
CA ILE A 18 32.89 4.39 30.33
C ILE A 18 31.66 5.21 30.04
N SER A 19 31.84 6.47 29.66
CA SER A 19 30.81 7.25 29.00
C SER A 19 30.58 6.59 27.66
N ALA A 20 29.54 5.76 27.52
CA ALA A 20 29.02 5.36 26.27
C ALA A 20 28.46 6.65 25.63
N CYS A 21 29.11 7.15 24.58
CA CYS A 21 28.49 8.09 23.68
C CYS A 21 27.25 7.37 23.13
N SER A 22 26.06 7.82 23.53
CA SER A 22 24.86 7.55 22.76
C SER A 22 24.97 8.46 21.52
N ASP A 23 25.18 7.84 20.38
CA ASP A 23 24.99 8.52 19.09
C ASP A 23 23.49 8.77 18.92
N ASP A 24 22.99 9.86 19.51
CA ASP A 24 21.57 10.25 19.46
C ASP A 24 21.30 11.31 18.40
N ASP A 25 22.20 11.58 17.46
CA ASP A 25 22.12 12.87 16.77
C ASP A 25 21.88 12.85 15.25
N ASP A 26 21.68 11.73 14.57
CA ASP A 26 21.48 11.78 13.10
C ASP A 26 20.23 11.07 12.56
N ASP A 27 19.34 10.59 13.40
CA ASP A 27 18.15 9.85 12.95
C ASP A 27 16.97 10.74 12.52
N ASP A 28 17.05 12.04 12.73
CA ASP A 28 15.91 12.94 12.49
C ASP A 28 15.73 13.37 11.02
N LEU A 29 16.69 13.09 10.16
CA LEU A 29 16.65 13.48 8.74
C LEU A 29 16.27 12.32 7.80
N ILE A 30 16.30 11.08 8.26
CA ILE A 30 15.89 9.90 7.51
C ILE A 30 14.62 9.35 8.14
N GLY A 31 13.51 9.36 7.40
CA GLY A 31 12.24 8.87 7.90
C GLY A 31 12.37 7.47 8.52
N LYS A 32 11.78 7.30 9.71
CA LYS A 32 11.81 6.02 10.42
C LYS A 32 10.76 5.08 9.83
N TRP A 33 11.21 3.92 9.32
CA TRP A 33 10.32 2.85 8.88
C TRP A 33 10.11 1.87 10.02
N TYR A 34 8.87 1.51 10.29
CA TYR A 34 8.53 0.41 11.19
C TYR A 34 7.69 -0.63 10.46
N ARG A 35 7.85 -1.88 10.87
CA ARG A 35 7.10 -2.98 10.31
C ARG A 35 5.71 -3.02 10.95
N VAL A 36 4.69 -3.13 10.12
CA VAL A 36 3.30 -3.41 10.51
C VAL A 36 2.97 -4.87 10.24
N SER A 37 1.76 -5.32 10.58
CA SER A 37 1.33 -6.70 10.36
C SER A 37 1.39 -7.08 8.88
N ASP A 38 1.84 -8.29 8.62
CA ASP A 38 1.82 -8.87 7.27
C ASP A 38 0.37 -9.10 6.82
N MET A 39 0.12 -8.97 5.53
CA MET A 39 -1.19 -9.26 4.96
C MET A 39 -1.49 -10.76 5.05
N ASP A 40 -2.70 -11.12 5.48
CA ASP A 40 -3.13 -12.52 5.61
C ASP A 40 -3.36 -13.24 4.27
N GLY A 41 -3.40 -12.49 3.16
CA GLY A 41 -3.57 -13.03 1.82
C GLY A 41 -2.26 -13.52 1.18
N LEU A 42 -2.35 -13.99 -0.06
CA LEU A 42 -1.18 -14.45 -0.82
C LEU A 42 -0.19 -13.32 -1.07
N ALA A 43 1.11 -13.61 -0.97
CA ALA A 43 2.17 -12.70 -1.39
C ALA A 43 2.01 -12.37 -2.88
N ARG A 44 2.17 -11.09 -3.24
CA ARG A 44 1.85 -10.60 -4.59
C ARG A 44 2.65 -9.39 -5.01
N ASN A 45 2.73 -9.19 -6.30
CA ASN A 45 3.21 -7.96 -6.91
C ASN A 45 2.12 -7.33 -7.80
N TYR A 46 2.33 -6.11 -8.27
CA TYR A 46 1.44 -5.39 -9.19
C TYR A 46 -0.03 -5.33 -8.71
N ALA A 47 -0.26 -5.38 -7.41
CA ALA A 47 -1.57 -5.10 -6.83
C ALA A 47 -1.91 -3.62 -6.96
N SER A 48 -3.19 -3.30 -6.90
CA SER A 48 -3.70 -1.93 -6.88
C SER A 48 -4.12 -1.57 -5.46
N SER A 49 -4.05 -0.28 -5.11
CA SER A 49 -4.44 0.16 -3.78
C SER A 49 -5.05 1.54 -3.78
N PHE A 50 -5.90 1.81 -2.78
CA PHE A 50 -6.41 3.13 -2.44
C PHE A 50 -6.62 3.23 -0.92
N THR A 51 -6.90 4.44 -0.44
CA THR A 51 -7.20 4.68 0.98
C THR A 51 -8.52 5.41 1.15
N ILE A 52 -9.28 5.09 2.18
CA ILE A 52 -10.49 5.81 2.61
C ILE A 52 -10.42 5.96 4.12
N GLY A 53 -10.40 7.21 4.60
CA GLY A 53 -10.21 7.49 6.02
C GLY A 53 -8.88 6.92 6.53
N ASN A 54 -8.92 6.15 7.61
CA ASN A 54 -7.77 5.46 8.21
C ASN A 54 -7.60 4.01 7.73
N LYS A 55 -8.20 3.64 6.59
CA LYS A 55 -8.13 2.30 6.04
C LYS A 55 -7.45 2.27 4.68
N GLY A 56 -6.55 1.30 4.51
CA GLY A 56 -5.93 0.97 3.23
C GLY A 56 -6.66 -0.21 2.59
N TYR A 57 -6.78 -0.19 1.27
CA TYR A 57 -7.36 -1.30 0.50
C TYR A 57 -6.35 -1.77 -0.53
N LEU A 58 -6.20 -3.09 -0.63
CA LEU A 58 -5.30 -3.73 -1.58
C LEU A 58 -6.10 -4.77 -2.37
N ILE A 59 -6.05 -4.68 -3.70
CA ILE A 59 -6.92 -5.42 -4.58
C ILE A 59 -6.10 -6.03 -5.72
N CYS A 60 -6.47 -7.24 -6.14
CA CYS A 60 -5.89 -7.89 -7.31
C CYS A 60 -4.37 -8.14 -7.17
N GLY A 61 -3.64 -8.14 -8.27
CA GLY A 61 -2.21 -8.42 -8.31
C GLY A 61 -1.89 -9.79 -8.89
N ASN A 62 -0.65 -10.22 -8.70
CA ASN A 62 -0.14 -11.49 -9.23
C ASN A 62 0.73 -12.19 -8.18
N ASP A 63 0.46 -13.46 -7.89
CA ASP A 63 1.20 -14.29 -6.93
C ASP A 63 2.42 -15.00 -7.54
N GLY A 64 2.74 -14.70 -8.80
CA GLY A 64 3.80 -15.34 -9.58
C GLY A 64 3.29 -16.49 -10.48
N LYS A 65 2.07 -16.97 -10.26
CA LYS A 65 1.41 -18.00 -11.07
C LYS A 65 0.07 -17.54 -11.63
N ASN A 66 -0.74 -16.90 -10.78
CA ASN A 66 -2.10 -16.51 -11.08
C ASN A 66 -2.30 -15.02 -10.85
N ARG A 67 -3.20 -14.43 -11.59
CA ARG A 67 -3.76 -13.12 -11.25
C ARG A 67 -4.86 -13.30 -10.23
N LEU A 68 -4.94 -12.35 -9.32
CA LEU A 68 -5.82 -12.40 -8.16
C LEU A 68 -6.98 -11.43 -8.34
N SER A 69 -8.09 -11.70 -7.64
CA SER A 69 -9.27 -10.83 -7.59
C SER A 69 -9.70 -10.51 -6.16
N ASP A 70 -8.99 -11.02 -5.16
CA ASP A 70 -9.30 -10.75 -3.76
C ASP A 70 -9.10 -9.27 -3.41
N CYS A 71 -9.84 -8.82 -2.43
CA CYS A 71 -9.79 -7.46 -1.87
C CYS A 71 -9.53 -7.55 -0.38
N TRP A 72 -8.58 -6.76 0.10
CA TRP A 72 -8.17 -6.73 1.50
C TRP A 72 -8.23 -5.31 2.05
N GLU A 73 -8.75 -5.17 3.26
CA GLU A 73 -8.78 -3.93 4.05
C GLU A 73 -7.74 -4.03 5.17
N TYR A 74 -6.87 -3.04 5.25
CA TYR A 74 -5.96 -2.81 6.37
C TYR A 74 -6.54 -1.74 7.28
N ASP A 75 -6.76 -2.06 8.54
CA ASP A 75 -7.15 -1.13 9.59
C ASP A 75 -5.89 -0.63 10.32
N MET A 76 -5.53 0.62 10.09
CA MET A 76 -4.31 1.22 10.64
C MET A 76 -4.35 1.35 12.17
N GLU A 77 -5.54 1.51 12.78
CA GLU A 77 -5.65 1.64 14.24
C GLU A 77 -5.49 0.30 14.96
N ARG A 78 -5.92 -0.79 14.30
CA ARG A 78 -5.85 -2.14 14.86
C ARG A 78 -4.65 -2.94 14.40
N ASP A 79 -3.92 -2.45 13.39
CA ASP A 79 -2.84 -3.16 12.71
C ASP A 79 -3.29 -4.57 12.25
N THR A 80 -4.45 -4.64 11.57
CA THR A 80 -5.04 -5.91 11.12
C THR A 80 -5.52 -5.84 9.68
N TRP A 81 -5.43 -6.97 9.00
CA TRP A 81 -6.00 -7.18 7.68
C TRP A 81 -7.33 -7.93 7.76
N THR A 82 -8.28 -7.59 6.89
CA THR A 82 -9.57 -8.25 6.77
C THR A 82 -9.93 -8.41 5.31
N GLN A 83 -10.25 -9.62 4.89
CA GLN A 83 -10.73 -9.85 3.53
C GLN A 83 -12.12 -9.23 3.36
N LYS A 84 -12.29 -8.51 2.25
CA LYS A 84 -13.55 -7.90 1.82
C LYS A 84 -14.14 -8.70 0.67
N ALA A 85 -15.27 -8.27 0.13
CA ALA A 85 -15.84 -8.87 -1.07
C ALA A 85 -14.84 -8.86 -2.21
N ASP A 86 -14.57 -10.00 -2.80
CA ASP A 86 -13.68 -10.12 -3.95
C ASP A 86 -14.17 -9.25 -5.10
N PHE A 87 -13.23 -8.74 -5.88
CA PHE A 87 -13.50 -8.00 -7.09
C PHE A 87 -14.21 -8.91 -8.11
N PRO A 88 -15.42 -8.57 -8.59
CA PRO A 88 -16.24 -9.45 -9.42
C PRO A 88 -15.82 -9.47 -10.89
N GLY A 89 -14.96 -8.54 -11.32
CA GLY A 89 -14.42 -8.53 -12.68
C GLY A 89 -13.31 -9.55 -12.87
N THR A 90 -12.71 -9.56 -14.04
CA THR A 90 -11.61 -10.47 -14.39
C THR A 90 -10.41 -10.24 -13.48
N ALA A 91 -9.86 -11.32 -12.91
CA ALA A 91 -8.62 -11.29 -12.12
C ALA A 91 -7.48 -10.65 -12.93
N ARG A 92 -6.77 -9.71 -12.33
CA ARG A 92 -5.83 -8.84 -13.03
C ARG A 92 -4.69 -8.35 -12.19
N ASN A 93 -3.68 -7.80 -12.85
CA ASN A 93 -2.60 -7.05 -12.23
C ASN A 93 -2.40 -5.71 -12.94
N SER A 94 -1.62 -4.80 -12.34
CA SER A 94 -1.29 -3.49 -12.92
C SER A 94 -2.52 -2.65 -13.33
N ALA A 95 -3.64 -2.86 -12.64
CA ALA A 95 -4.82 -2.02 -12.73
C ALA A 95 -4.57 -0.67 -12.02
N VAL A 96 -5.37 0.33 -12.31
CA VAL A 96 -5.40 1.56 -11.52
C VAL A 96 -6.44 1.43 -10.41
N ALA A 97 -6.14 2.05 -9.27
CA ALA A 97 -7.13 2.23 -8.21
C ALA A 97 -6.98 3.62 -7.57
N MET A 98 -8.08 4.18 -7.13
CA MET A 98 -8.13 5.47 -6.44
C MET A 98 -9.37 5.55 -5.57
N ALA A 99 -9.37 6.47 -4.62
CA ALA A 99 -10.57 6.85 -3.89
C ALA A 99 -11.14 8.16 -4.44
N VAL A 100 -12.46 8.25 -4.50
CA VAL A 100 -13.20 9.49 -4.71
C VAL A 100 -14.31 9.51 -3.66
N ASP A 101 -14.30 10.56 -2.85
CA ASP A 101 -15.14 10.65 -1.66
C ASP A 101 -14.98 9.37 -0.81
N GLU A 102 -16.04 8.76 -0.32
CA GLU A 102 -16.01 7.56 0.53
C GLU A 102 -16.12 6.25 -0.29
N LYS A 103 -15.70 6.25 -1.57
CA LYS A 103 -15.74 5.10 -2.47
C LYS A 103 -14.37 4.80 -3.05
N GLY A 104 -14.08 3.51 -3.22
CA GLY A 104 -12.93 3.05 -3.99
C GLY A 104 -13.30 2.80 -5.45
N TYR A 105 -12.37 2.99 -6.34
CA TYR A 105 -12.53 2.68 -7.77
C TYR A 105 -11.37 1.85 -8.25
N LEU A 106 -11.66 0.90 -9.14
CA LEU A 106 -10.66 0.05 -9.80
C LEU A 106 -11.01 -0.07 -11.27
N GLY A 107 -10.00 0.01 -12.14
CA GLY A 107 -10.20 -0.20 -13.56
C GLY A 107 -8.91 -0.48 -14.32
N THR A 108 -9.04 -0.77 -15.59
CA THR A 108 -7.92 -1.09 -16.48
C THR A 108 -7.14 -2.34 -16.01
N GLY A 109 -5.88 -2.50 -16.41
CA GLY A 109 -5.05 -3.61 -15.99
C GLY A 109 -4.90 -4.69 -17.05
N TYR A 110 -4.27 -5.80 -16.66
CA TYR A 110 -3.92 -6.91 -17.55
C TYR A 110 -4.30 -8.25 -16.94
N ASP A 111 -5.07 -9.08 -17.68
CA ASP A 111 -5.53 -10.39 -17.23
C ASP A 111 -4.59 -11.54 -17.61
N GLY A 112 -3.51 -11.24 -18.33
CA GLY A 112 -2.55 -12.23 -18.85
C GLY A 112 -2.67 -12.43 -20.34
N THR A 113 -3.74 -11.94 -20.93
CA THR A 113 -4.00 -12.04 -22.38
C THR A 113 -4.44 -10.68 -22.93
N ASN A 114 -5.34 -10.01 -22.21
CA ASN A 114 -5.99 -8.79 -22.68
C ASN A 114 -5.65 -7.59 -21.79
N TYR A 115 -5.56 -6.44 -22.38
CA TYR A 115 -5.60 -5.16 -21.69
C TYR A 115 -7.06 -4.77 -21.46
N LEU A 116 -7.40 -4.40 -20.22
CA LEU A 116 -8.77 -4.20 -19.79
C LEU A 116 -9.09 -2.70 -19.72
N ASN A 117 -10.37 -2.35 -19.88
CA ASN A 117 -10.88 -0.98 -19.77
C ASN A 117 -12.16 -0.87 -18.94
N ASP A 118 -12.65 -1.98 -18.36
CA ASP A 118 -13.78 -1.94 -17.43
C ASP A 118 -13.44 -1.12 -16.18
N PHE A 119 -14.48 -0.53 -15.58
CA PHE A 119 -14.33 0.35 -14.43
C PHE A 119 -15.38 0.01 -13.37
N TRP A 120 -14.97 0.00 -12.10
CA TRP A 120 -15.77 -0.52 -11.00
C TRP A 120 -15.66 0.38 -9.78
N GLU A 121 -16.76 0.50 -9.04
CA GLU A 121 -16.87 1.18 -7.76
C GLU A 121 -16.98 0.15 -6.63
N PHE A 122 -16.20 0.34 -5.58
CA PHE A 122 -16.30 -0.38 -4.31
C PHE A 122 -16.93 0.50 -3.24
N ASN A 123 -17.95 -0.01 -2.59
CA ASN A 123 -18.57 0.63 -1.43
C ASN A 123 -18.12 -0.09 -0.14
N PRO A 124 -17.24 0.50 0.68
CA PRO A 124 -16.74 -0.15 1.89
C PRO A 124 -17.83 -0.32 2.97
N THR A 125 -18.83 0.55 2.99
CA THR A 125 -19.93 0.48 3.98
C THR A 125 -20.81 -0.75 3.76
N THR A 126 -21.13 -1.06 2.50
CA THR A 126 -21.95 -2.23 2.14
C THR A 126 -21.11 -3.46 1.78
N ASN A 127 -19.80 -3.29 1.64
CA ASN A 127 -18.88 -4.32 1.16
C ASN A 127 -19.29 -4.89 -0.20
N THR A 128 -19.61 -4.03 -1.16
CA THR A 128 -20.11 -4.42 -2.48
C THR A 128 -19.40 -3.70 -3.60
N TRP A 129 -19.32 -4.34 -4.75
CA TRP A 129 -18.83 -3.80 -6.00
C TRP A 129 -19.98 -3.48 -6.97
N ALA A 130 -19.83 -2.44 -7.77
CA ALA A 130 -20.76 -2.09 -8.85
C ALA A 130 -19.97 -1.67 -10.09
N GLN A 131 -20.32 -2.23 -11.24
CA GLN A 131 -19.72 -1.80 -12.50
C GLN A 131 -20.22 -0.39 -12.86
N LYS A 132 -19.33 0.42 -13.37
CA LYS A 132 -19.56 1.79 -13.85
C LYS A 132 -19.36 1.82 -15.38
N ALA A 133 -19.54 3.00 -15.98
CA ALA A 133 -19.18 3.19 -17.38
C ALA A 133 -17.70 2.85 -17.61
N ASP A 134 -17.42 2.06 -18.62
CA ASP A 134 -16.06 1.66 -18.95
C ASP A 134 -15.18 2.88 -19.24
N PHE A 135 -13.90 2.74 -18.97
CA PHE A 135 -12.91 3.74 -19.34
C PHE A 135 -12.92 3.92 -20.87
N PRO A 136 -13.11 5.15 -21.39
CA PRO A 136 -13.37 5.37 -22.82
C PRO A 136 -12.14 5.22 -23.70
N GLY A 137 -10.94 5.18 -23.11
CA GLY A 137 -9.70 4.88 -23.84
C GLY A 137 -9.54 3.40 -24.14
N SER A 138 -8.48 3.04 -24.86
CA SER A 138 -8.10 1.64 -25.07
C SER A 138 -7.85 0.91 -23.75
N GLY A 139 -8.13 -0.39 -23.70
CA GLY A 139 -7.70 -1.25 -22.59
C GLY A 139 -6.20 -1.12 -22.40
N ARG A 140 -5.73 -0.99 -21.15
CA ARG A 140 -4.33 -0.70 -20.82
C ARG A 140 -3.93 -1.19 -19.45
N TYR A 141 -2.61 -1.32 -19.20
CA TYR A 141 -2.05 -1.55 -17.88
C TYR A 141 -1.00 -0.49 -17.54
N GLY A 142 -0.64 -0.40 -16.25
CA GLY A 142 0.39 0.53 -15.80
C GLY A 142 0.01 2.00 -16.02
N ALA A 143 -1.27 2.30 -16.11
CA ALA A 143 -1.78 3.66 -16.11
C ALA A 143 -1.57 4.32 -14.75
N VAL A 144 -1.80 5.63 -14.66
CA VAL A 144 -1.84 6.37 -13.39
C VAL A 144 -3.27 6.83 -13.13
N ALA A 145 -3.60 6.95 -11.83
CA ALA A 145 -4.91 7.45 -11.44
C ALA A 145 -4.86 8.20 -10.12
N PHE A 146 -5.76 9.16 -9.95
CA PHE A 146 -5.97 9.88 -8.70
C PHE A 146 -7.39 10.42 -8.62
N GLY A 147 -7.89 10.58 -7.39
CA GLY A 147 -9.16 11.25 -7.09
C GLY A 147 -8.92 12.67 -6.60
N VAL A 148 -9.64 13.63 -7.15
CA VAL A 148 -9.61 15.02 -6.69
C VAL A 148 -10.93 15.73 -7.02
N ASN A 149 -11.42 16.55 -6.10
CA ASN A 149 -12.64 17.35 -6.26
C ASN A 149 -13.86 16.52 -6.74
N GLY A 150 -14.08 15.35 -6.13
CA GLY A 150 -15.22 14.47 -6.43
C GLY A 150 -15.15 13.80 -7.80
N LYS A 151 -13.99 13.76 -8.45
CA LYS A 151 -13.78 13.09 -9.74
C LYS A 151 -12.58 12.16 -9.70
N ALA A 152 -12.63 11.10 -10.50
CA ALA A 152 -11.49 10.24 -10.78
C ALA A 152 -10.81 10.68 -12.08
N TYR A 153 -9.48 10.63 -12.09
CA TYR A 153 -8.67 10.92 -13.27
C TYR A 153 -7.80 9.72 -13.58
N ILE A 154 -7.77 9.30 -14.85
CA ILE A 154 -7.02 8.14 -15.33
C ILE A 154 -6.33 8.50 -16.63
N GLY A 155 -5.06 8.11 -16.77
CA GLY A 155 -4.34 8.36 -18.01
C GLY A 155 -3.00 7.64 -18.10
N CYS A 156 -2.31 7.87 -19.19
CA CYS A 156 -1.05 7.19 -19.51
C CYS A 156 -1.21 5.67 -19.63
N GLY A 157 -0.12 4.93 -19.39
CA GLY A 157 -0.14 3.47 -19.45
C GLY A 157 0.30 2.92 -20.81
N TYR A 158 -0.01 1.63 -21.02
CA TYR A 158 0.46 0.86 -22.19
C TYR A 158 -0.66 -0.05 -22.71
N ASP A 159 -0.93 0.02 -24.05
CA ASP A 159 -1.88 -0.81 -24.79
C ASP A 159 -1.25 -1.56 -25.97
N GLY A 160 0.07 -1.63 -25.99
CA GLY A 160 0.93 -1.98 -27.12
C GLY A 160 1.79 -0.79 -27.52
N ASN A 161 1.39 0.43 -27.11
CA ASN A 161 2.13 1.68 -27.23
C ASN A 161 2.10 2.44 -25.90
N TYR A 162 3.06 3.30 -25.65
CA TYR A 162 3.03 4.22 -24.51
C TYR A 162 2.02 5.34 -24.79
N LEU A 163 1.12 5.56 -23.84
CA LEU A 163 0.00 6.48 -23.96
C LEU A 163 0.24 7.77 -23.16
N LYS A 164 -0.39 8.86 -23.60
CA LYS A 164 -0.33 10.17 -22.93
C LYS A 164 -1.70 10.82 -22.74
N ASP A 165 -2.78 10.13 -23.16
CA ASP A 165 -4.15 10.58 -22.99
C ASP A 165 -4.54 10.57 -21.51
N PHE A 166 -5.48 11.42 -21.14
CA PHE A 166 -5.98 11.56 -19.77
C PHE A 166 -7.48 11.84 -19.80
N TYR A 167 -8.23 11.15 -18.94
CA TYR A 167 -9.68 11.24 -18.87
C TYR A 167 -10.13 11.51 -17.43
N ALA A 168 -11.26 12.22 -17.30
CA ALA A 168 -11.91 12.45 -16.03
C ALA A 168 -13.23 11.68 -15.98
N PHE A 169 -13.50 11.00 -14.90
CA PHE A 169 -14.76 10.32 -14.61
C PHE A 169 -15.50 11.05 -13.51
N ASN A 170 -16.79 11.31 -13.74
CA ASN A 170 -17.70 11.89 -12.75
C ASN A 170 -18.58 10.76 -12.14
N PRO A 171 -18.37 10.36 -10.89
CA PRO A 171 -19.12 9.27 -10.25
C PRO A 171 -20.63 9.52 -10.17
N VAL A 172 -21.05 10.78 -10.03
CA VAL A 172 -22.47 11.15 -9.93
C VAL A 172 -23.16 10.99 -11.28
N ALA A 173 -22.51 11.41 -12.35
CA ALA A 173 -23.04 11.30 -13.70
C ALA A 173 -22.79 9.91 -14.33
N ASN A 174 -21.91 9.10 -13.77
CA ASN A 174 -21.41 7.84 -14.33
C ASN A 174 -20.85 8.02 -15.76
N SER A 175 -20.04 9.08 -15.96
CA SER A 175 -19.46 9.43 -17.25
C SER A 175 -18.12 10.18 -17.11
#